data_e63c082119743cf65c47310910a7acaa
#
_entry.id   e63c082119743cf65c47310910a7acaa
#
_cell.length_a   1.000
_cell.length_b   1.000
_cell.length_c   1.000
_cell.angle_alpha   90.00
_cell.angle_beta   90.00
_cell.angle_gamma   90.00
#
_symmetry.space_group_name_H-M   'P 1'
#
loop_
_entity.id
_entity.type
_entity.pdbx_description
1 polymer ?
#
loop_
_entity_poly.entity_id
_entity_poly.type
_entity_poly.pdbx_seq_one_letter_code
_entity_poly.pdbx_strand_id
1 'polypeptide(L)'
;MMAIAANIGDTAILGFEAYAPDSVVGFKPYQSLHLEFLRYSFMAALPALEQTSTQSTQANLNIDRIGAVKAVFPPLEEQLDIIDYLDDKLCLYDSIEENANQTIRLLQERRTALISAAVTGKIDVRDWAAPDMQDAEEPQETTA
;
A
#
# COMPACT_ATOMS: atom_id res chain seq x y z
N MET A 1 -0.29 -17.01 -5.30
CA MET A 1 0.10 -16.62 -6.68
C MET A 1 0.68 -15.23 -6.63
N MET A 2 1.62 -14.93 -7.52
CA MET A 2 2.24 -13.60 -7.65
C MET A 2 2.35 -13.22 -9.13
N ALA A 3 1.99 -11.98 -9.47
CA ALA A 3 2.17 -11.44 -10.82
C ALA A 3 3.65 -11.13 -11.07
N ILE A 4 4.19 -11.56 -12.22
CA ILE A 4 5.58 -11.36 -12.63
C ILE A 4 5.72 -10.45 -13.84
N ALA A 5 4.60 -10.03 -14.43
CA ALA A 5 4.52 -9.07 -15.53
C ALA A 5 3.37 -8.09 -15.27
N ALA A 6 3.39 -6.94 -15.89
CA ALA A 6 2.43 -5.84 -15.71
C ALA A 6 2.39 -5.30 -14.26
N ASN A 7 1.55 -5.84 -13.41
CA ASN A 7 1.47 -5.49 -11.99
C ASN A 7 2.43 -6.36 -11.17
N ILE A 8 3.71 -6.18 -11.37
CA ILE A 8 4.75 -6.99 -10.72
C ILE A 8 4.62 -6.90 -9.20
N GLY A 9 4.58 -8.07 -8.55
CA GLY A 9 4.54 -8.17 -7.09
C GLY A 9 3.14 -8.28 -6.50
N ASP A 10 2.08 -8.05 -7.27
CA ASP A 10 0.72 -8.32 -6.78
C ASP A 10 0.58 -9.79 -6.39
N THR A 11 0.14 -10.03 -5.16
CA THR A 11 -0.03 -11.37 -4.60
C THR A 11 -1.48 -11.67 -4.27
N ALA A 12 -1.91 -12.89 -4.54
CA ALA A 12 -3.23 -13.37 -4.18
C ALA A 12 -3.18 -14.84 -3.75
N ILE A 13 -4.11 -15.23 -2.88
CA ILE A 13 -4.35 -16.63 -2.52
C ILE A 13 -5.44 -17.17 -3.43
N LEU A 14 -5.14 -18.31 -4.07
CA LEU A 14 -6.09 -18.97 -4.93
C LEU A 14 -6.99 -19.90 -4.10
N GLY A 15 -8.31 -19.65 -4.13
CA GLY A 15 -9.31 -20.43 -3.41
C GLY A 15 -9.90 -21.59 -4.20
N PHE A 16 -9.48 -21.79 -5.46
CA PHE A 16 -9.97 -22.85 -6.35
C PHE A 16 -8.85 -23.34 -7.27
N GLU A 17 -9.03 -24.48 -7.89
CA GLU A 17 -8.07 -25.02 -8.84
C GLU A 17 -8.14 -24.27 -10.18
N ALA A 18 -7.00 -23.75 -10.65
CA ALA A 18 -6.92 -23.04 -11.92
C ALA A 18 -5.52 -23.16 -12.55
N TYR A 19 -5.45 -22.90 -13.85
CA TYR A 19 -4.20 -22.76 -14.58
C TYR A 19 -3.74 -21.30 -14.53
N ALA A 20 -2.46 -21.09 -14.25
CA ALA A 20 -1.86 -19.76 -14.27
C ALA A 20 -1.32 -19.44 -15.68
N PRO A 21 -1.53 -18.21 -16.20
CA PRO A 21 -0.87 -17.75 -17.42
C PRO A 21 0.62 -17.50 -17.16
N ASP A 22 1.41 -17.32 -18.22
CA ASP A 22 2.87 -17.07 -18.15
C ASP A 22 3.26 -15.80 -17.39
N SER A 23 2.30 -14.90 -17.16
CA SER A 23 2.48 -13.67 -16.39
C SER A 23 2.32 -13.84 -14.87
N VAL A 24 2.00 -15.04 -14.40
CA VAL A 24 1.73 -15.34 -12.99
C VAL A 24 2.47 -16.59 -12.54
N VAL A 25 3.13 -16.51 -11.39
CA VAL A 25 3.77 -17.67 -10.75
C VAL A 25 2.93 -18.18 -9.60
N GLY A 26 2.68 -19.49 -9.60
CA GLY A 26 2.02 -20.20 -8.50
C GLY A 26 3.05 -20.73 -7.50
N PHE A 27 2.80 -20.55 -6.20
CA PHE A 27 3.60 -21.11 -5.11
C PHE A 27 2.75 -22.12 -4.35
N LYS A 28 3.30 -23.29 -4.10
CA LYS A 28 2.69 -24.30 -3.24
C LYS A 28 3.52 -24.41 -1.95
N PRO A 29 2.99 -23.93 -0.82
CA PRO A 29 3.74 -23.96 0.44
C PRO A 29 3.92 -25.39 0.93
N TYR A 30 4.99 -25.63 1.70
CA TYR A 30 5.17 -26.84 2.47
C TYR A 30 4.20 -26.87 3.66
N GLN A 31 3.98 -28.04 4.28
CA GLN A 31 3.05 -28.21 5.40
C GLN A 31 3.39 -27.35 6.64
N SER A 32 4.67 -26.99 6.81
CA SER A 32 5.14 -26.15 7.93
C SER A 32 5.08 -24.64 7.63
N LEU A 33 4.57 -24.25 6.47
CA LEU A 33 4.53 -22.86 6.04
C LEU A 33 3.09 -22.40 5.82
N HIS A 34 2.66 -21.43 6.63
CA HIS A 34 1.33 -20.84 6.47
C HIS A 34 1.24 -19.99 5.19
N LEU A 35 0.13 -20.09 4.48
CA LEU A 35 -0.03 -19.46 3.16
C LEU A 35 -0.03 -17.92 3.22
N GLU A 36 -0.69 -17.34 4.24
CA GLU A 36 -0.68 -15.90 4.47
C GLU A 36 0.72 -15.40 4.87
N PHE A 37 1.43 -16.15 5.72
CA PHE A 37 2.81 -15.81 6.07
C PHE A 37 3.71 -15.77 4.84
N LEU A 38 3.57 -16.74 3.94
CA LEU A 38 4.30 -16.76 2.66
C LEU A 38 3.94 -15.53 1.81
N ARG A 39 2.66 -15.15 1.75
CA ARG A 39 2.20 -13.94 1.03
C ARG A 39 2.87 -12.68 1.59
N TYR A 40 2.85 -12.47 2.90
CA TYR A 40 3.50 -11.32 3.55
C TYR A 40 5.01 -11.33 3.34
N SER A 41 5.65 -12.50 3.36
CA SER A 41 7.09 -12.63 3.10
C SER A 41 7.46 -12.18 1.68
N PHE A 42 6.64 -12.50 0.69
CA PHE A 42 6.84 -12.00 -0.68
C PHE A 42 6.61 -10.49 -0.80
N MET A 43 5.57 -9.96 -0.17
CA MET A 43 5.32 -8.52 -0.14
C MET A 43 6.50 -7.76 0.47
N ALA A 44 7.08 -8.27 1.55
CA ALA A 44 8.26 -7.69 2.19
C ALA A 44 9.53 -7.79 1.33
N ALA A 45 9.67 -8.85 0.52
CA ALA A 45 10.84 -9.05 -0.35
C ALA A 45 10.76 -8.25 -1.67
N LEU A 46 9.57 -7.76 -2.04
CA LEU A 46 9.32 -7.12 -3.33
C LEU A 46 10.24 -5.92 -3.61
N PRO A 47 10.48 -4.95 -2.68
CA PRO A 47 11.36 -3.82 -2.94
C PRO A 47 12.80 -4.24 -3.30
N ALA A 48 13.31 -5.31 -2.67
CA ALA A 48 14.63 -5.85 -2.97
C ALA A 48 14.68 -6.54 -4.36
N LEU A 49 13.59 -7.20 -4.74
CA LEU A 49 13.45 -7.81 -6.05
C LEU A 49 13.38 -6.78 -7.17
N GLU A 50 12.69 -5.68 -6.97
CA GLU A 50 12.55 -4.57 -7.91
C GLU A 50 13.88 -3.83 -8.13
N GLN A 51 14.62 -3.52 -7.06
CA GLN A 51 15.91 -2.84 -7.16
C GLN A 51 16.92 -3.60 -8.00
N THR A 52 16.86 -4.92 -8.02
CA THR A 52 17.74 -5.75 -8.87
C THR A 52 17.27 -5.80 -10.34
N SER A 53 16.06 -5.30 -10.64
CA SER A 53 15.46 -5.31 -11.98
C SER A 53 15.91 -4.15 -12.89
N THR A 54 16.53 -3.10 -12.37
CA THR A 54 16.82 -1.84 -13.09
C THR A 54 17.88 -1.95 -14.20
N GLN A 55 18.49 -3.10 -14.41
CA GLN A 55 19.51 -3.31 -15.44
C GLN A 55 18.99 -3.97 -16.73
N SER A 56 17.72 -4.34 -16.82
CA SER A 56 17.16 -4.92 -18.04
C SER A 56 15.99 -4.09 -18.56
N THR A 57 15.94 -3.89 -19.87
CA THR A 57 14.94 -3.10 -20.60
C THR A 57 13.49 -3.67 -20.51
N GLN A 58 13.28 -4.76 -19.81
CA GLN A 58 11.97 -5.33 -19.47
C GLN A 58 11.96 -5.68 -17.99
N ALA A 59 11.13 -4.96 -17.25
CA ALA A 59 10.87 -5.19 -15.82
C ALA A 59 10.03 -6.46 -15.62
N ASN A 60 10.54 -7.63 -16.01
CA ASN A 60 9.91 -8.91 -15.72
C ASN A 60 10.66 -9.59 -14.58
N LEU A 61 9.94 -9.96 -13.52
CA LEU A 61 10.48 -10.85 -12.51
C LEU A 61 10.64 -12.24 -13.10
N ASN A 62 11.86 -12.78 -13.00
CA ASN A 62 12.16 -14.14 -13.42
C ASN A 62 11.98 -15.10 -12.24
N ILE A 63 11.47 -16.32 -12.51
CA ILE A 63 11.28 -17.39 -11.52
C ILE A 63 12.59 -17.70 -10.77
N ASP A 64 13.73 -17.68 -11.46
CA ASP A 64 15.04 -17.91 -10.85
C ASP A 64 15.40 -16.85 -9.80
N ARG A 65 15.04 -15.59 -10.04
CA ARG A 65 15.23 -14.50 -9.08
C ARG A 65 14.36 -14.65 -7.86
N ILE A 66 13.09 -14.99 -8.07
CA ILE A 66 12.14 -15.25 -6.97
C ILE A 66 12.64 -16.42 -6.14
N GLY A 67 13.10 -17.49 -6.79
CA GLY A 67 13.66 -18.66 -6.12
C GLY A 67 14.97 -18.40 -5.36
N ALA A 68 15.69 -17.33 -5.70
CA ALA A 68 16.91 -16.91 -5.01
C ALA A 68 16.64 -16.08 -3.75
N VAL A 69 15.40 -15.66 -3.50
CA VAL A 69 15.03 -14.90 -2.29
C VAL A 69 15.26 -15.78 -1.07
N LYS A 70 16.08 -15.28 -0.15
CA LYS A 70 16.28 -15.91 1.15
C LYS A 70 15.29 -15.33 2.14
N ALA A 71 14.46 -16.17 2.70
CA ALA A 71 13.50 -15.81 3.74
C ALA A 71 13.71 -16.69 4.97
N VAL A 72 13.34 -16.15 6.13
CA VAL A 72 13.36 -16.88 7.40
C VAL A 72 11.93 -17.35 7.66
N PHE A 73 11.78 -18.63 7.99
CA PHE A 73 10.48 -19.22 8.31
C PHE A 73 10.53 -19.71 9.77
N PRO A 74 9.90 -18.98 10.70
CA PRO A 74 9.79 -19.40 12.09
C PRO A 74 8.85 -20.62 12.23
N PRO A 75 8.74 -21.21 13.42
CA PRO A 75 7.74 -22.24 13.70
C PRO A 75 6.32 -21.76 13.36
N LEU A 76 5.42 -22.71 13.06
CA LEU A 76 4.06 -22.38 12.60
C LEU A 76 3.28 -21.51 13.59
N GLU A 77 3.46 -21.71 14.89
CA GLU A 77 2.83 -20.91 15.94
C GLU A 77 3.24 -19.44 15.85
N GLU A 78 4.53 -19.18 15.72
CA GLU A 78 5.06 -17.83 15.56
C GLU A 78 4.62 -17.17 14.22
N GLN A 79 4.48 -17.98 13.15
CA GLN A 79 3.92 -17.47 11.88
C GLN A 79 2.50 -16.96 12.07
N LEU A 80 1.65 -17.67 12.84
CA LEU A 80 0.27 -17.26 13.12
C LEU A 80 0.23 -15.98 13.95
N ASP A 81 1.06 -15.87 14.98
CA ASP A 81 1.16 -14.65 15.81
C ASP A 81 1.56 -13.43 14.95
N ILE A 82 2.49 -13.62 14.02
CA ILE A 82 2.92 -12.57 13.09
C ILE A 82 1.79 -12.17 12.13
N ILE A 83 1.04 -13.14 11.60
CA ILE A 83 -0.11 -12.89 10.73
C ILE A 83 -1.16 -12.07 11.46
N ASP A 84 -1.58 -12.51 12.64
CA ASP A 84 -2.60 -11.82 13.45
C ASP A 84 -2.19 -10.38 13.74
N TYR A 85 -0.91 -10.16 14.11
CA TYR A 85 -0.38 -8.81 14.32
C TYR A 85 -0.42 -7.95 13.05
N LEU A 86 -0.04 -8.51 11.91
CA LEU A 86 -0.04 -7.79 10.63
C LEU A 86 -1.45 -7.47 10.17
N ASP A 87 -2.39 -8.41 10.29
CA ASP A 87 -3.78 -8.22 9.89
C ASP A 87 -4.44 -7.10 10.72
N ASP A 88 -4.22 -7.08 12.04
CA ASP A 88 -4.69 -6.01 12.92
C ASP A 88 -4.13 -4.64 12.51
N LYS A 89 -2.82 -4.57 12.20
CA LYS A 89 -2.19 -3.30 11.79
C LYS A 89 -2.64 -2.83 10.42
N LEU A 90 -2.75 -3.74 9.46
CA LEU A 90 -3.21 -3.42 8.12
C LEU A 90 -4.66 -2.93 8.14
N CYS A 91 -5.55 -3.60 8.87
CA CYS A 91 -6.93 -3.15 9.05
C CYS A 91 -7.01 -1.72 9.64
N LEU A 92 -6.12 -1.39 10.60
CA LEU A 92 -6.03 -0.03 11.14
C LEU A 92 -5.58 0.97 10.07
N TYR A 93 -4.55 0.64 9.29
CA TYR A 93 -4.05 1.53 8.23
C TYR A 93 -5.09 1.73 7.12
N ASP A 94 -5.80 0.68 6.70
CA ASP A 94 -6.88 0.77 5.73
C ASP A 94 -8.00 1.72 6.21
N SER A 95 -8.36 1.64 7.49
CA SER A 95 -9.36 2.55 8.08
C SER A 95 -8.89 4.01 8.13
N ILE A 96 -7.61 4.25 8.40
CA ILE A 96 -7.01 5.60 8.36
C ILE A 96 -7.01 6.14 6.92
N GLU A 97 -6.62 5.32 5.95
CA GLU A 97 -6.63 5.69 4.53
C GLU A 97 -8.03 6.05 4.05
N GLU A 98 -9.04 5.23 4.38
CA GLU A 98 -10.44 5.51 4.03
C GLU A 98 -10.92 6.84 4.62
N ASN A 99 -10.65 7.10 5.91
CA ASN A 99 -10.98 8.35 6.57
C ASN A 99 -10.28 9.56 5.94
N ALA A 100 -9.00 9.42 5.58
CA ALA A 100 -8.24 10.47 4.91
C ALA A 100 -8.83 10.79 3.53
N ASN A 101 -9.15 9.76 2.74
CA ASN A 101 -9.76 9.90 1.42
C ASN A 101 -11.15 10.54 1.50
N GLN A 102 -11.95 10.19 2.51
CA GLN A 102 -13.24 10.84 2.76
C GLN A 102 -13.06 12.32 3.11
N THR A 103 -12.11 12.64 3.98
CA THR A 103 -11.79 14.02 4.37
C THR A 103 -11.36 14.86 3.17
N ILE A 104 -10.51 14.33 2.31
CA ILE A 104 -10.07 15.00 1.08
C ILE A 104 -11.28 15.33 0.18
N ARG A 105 -12.20 14.36 -0.03
CA ARG A 105 -13.42 14.60 -0.81
C ARG A 105 -14.28 15.72 -0.21
N LEU A 106 -14.54 15.68 1.08
CA LEU A 106 -15.33 16.71 1.76
C LEU A 106 -14.70 18.10 1.68
N LEU A 107 -13.36 18.19 1.80
CA LEU A 107 -12.63 19.45 1.63
C LEU A 107 -12.70 19.97 0.20
N GLN A 108 -12.64 19.11 -0.79
CA GLN A 108 -12.81 19.47 -2.20
C GLN A 108 -14.21 19.99 -2.49
N GLU A 109 -15.26 19.32 -1.98
CA GLU A 109 -16.64 19.77 -2.10
C GLU A 109 -16.84 21.11 -1.40
N ARG A 110 -16.33 21.27 -0.18
CA ARG A 110 -16.39 22.53 0.56
C ARG A 110 -15.70 23.66 -0.18
N ARG A 111 -14.50 23.41 -0.72
CA ARG A 111 -13.77 24.39 -1.56
C ARG A 111 -14.60 24.83 -2.76
N THR A 112 -15.19 23.89 -3.49
CA THR A 112 -16.01 24.19 -4.66
C THR A 112 -17.27 24.99 -4.27
N ALA A 113 -17.93 24.59 -3.17
CA ALA A 113 -19.12 25.31 -2.66
C ALA A 113 -18.77 26.73 -2.23
N LEU A 114 -17.65 26.94 -1.55
CA LEU A 114 -17.20 28.28 -1.12
C LEU A 114 -16.89 29.17 -2.33
N ILE A 115 -16.17 28.67 -3.32
CA ILE A 115 -15.89 29.41 -4.56
C ILE A 115 -17.18 29.81 -5.25
N SER A 116 -18.11 28.86 -5.42
CA SER A 116 -19.41 29.13 -6.03
C SER A 116 -20.20 30.17 -5.26
N ALA A 117 -20.25 30.06 -3.94
CA ALA A 117 -21.00 30.98 -3.07
C ALA A 117 -20.42 32.40 -3.09
N ALA A 118 -19.09 32.52 -3.11
CA ALA A 118 -18.42 33.84 -3.20
C ALA A 118 -18.62 34.49 -4.57
N VAL A 119 -18.40 33.74 -5.66
CA VAL A 119 -18.53 34.28 -7.03
C VAL A 119 -19.97 34.66 -7.39
N THR A 120 -20.96 33.92 -6.84
CA THR A 120 -22.39 34.21 -7.09
C THR A 120 -23.00 35.22 -6.10
N GLY A 121 -22.19 35.78 -5.19
CA GLY A 121 -22.66 36.76 -4.21
C GLY A 121 -23.52 36.20 -3.09
N LYS A 122 -23.55 34.88 -2.90
CA LYS A 122 -24.24 34.26 -1.77
C LYS A 122 -23.52 34.46 -0.45
N ILE A 123 -22.22 34.74 -0.49
CA ILE A 123 -21.38 35.13 0.66
C ILE A 123 -20.84 36.52 0.36
N ASP A 124 -21.04 37.46 1.27
CA ASP A 124 -20.44 38.79 1.19
C ASP A 124 -18.96 38.69 1.60
N VAL A 125 -18.07 39.02 0.69
CA VAL A 125 -16.61 38.97 0.91
C VAL A 125 -15.97 40.35 0.88
N ARG A 126 -16.76 41.46 0.90
CA ARG A 126 -16.24 42.82 0.75
C ARG A 126 -15.35 43.24 1.91
N ASP A 127 -15.66 42.77 3.12
CA ASP A 127 -14.92 43.08 4.34
C ASP A 127 -13.94 41.98 4.74
N TRP A 128 -13.66 41.02 3.83
CA TRP A 128 -12.72 39.93 4.11
C TRP A 128 -11.28 40.44 4.12
N ALA A 129 -10.60 40.26 5.27
CA ALA A 129 -9.16 40.46 5.38
C ALA A 129 -8.45 39.09 5.46
N ALA A 130 -7.32 38.92 4.79
CA ALA A 130 -6.53 37.70 4.90
C ALA A 130 -6.05 37.55 6.37
N PRO A 131 -6.13 36.35 6.96
CA PRO A 131 -5.54 36.08 8.26
C PRO A 131 -4.03 36.39 8.19
N ASP A 132 -3.51 37.09 9.20
CA ASP A 132 -2.07 37.34 9.30
C ASP A 132 -1.32 36.03 9.35
N MET A 133 -0.38 35.83 8.43
CA MET A 133 0.41 34.59 8.29
C MET A 133 1.46 34.40 9.41
N GLN A 134 1.27 35.01 10.59
CA GLN A 134 2.25 34.95 11.67
C GLN A 134 2.14 33.74 12.59
N ASP A 135 1.09 32.89 12.46
CA ASP A 135 0.87 31.76 13.36
C ASP A 135 1.00 30.38 12.69
N ALA A 136 1.66 30.29 11.53
CA ALA A 136 2.09 29.00 11.00
C ALA A 136 3.41 28.61 11.69
N GLU A 137 3.35 28.10 12.92
CA GLU A 137 4.49 27.41 13.53
C GLU A 137 4.93 26.27 12.60
N GLU A 138 6.16 26.37 12.10
CA GLU A 138 6.80 25.26 11.38
C GLU A 138 6.82 24.02 12.29
N PRO A 139 6.45 22.83 11.79
CA PRO A 139 6.58 21.62 12.59
C PRO A 139 8.05 21.43 12.98
N GLN A 140 8.35 21.47 14.27
CA GLN A 140 9.68 21.16 14.78
C GLN A 140 10.05 19.74 14.36
N GLU A 141 11.03 19.61 13.48
CA GLU A 141 11.69 18.32 13.21
C GLU A 141 12.30 17.80 14.51
N THR A 142 11.65 16.82 15.09
CA THR A 142 12.21 16.06 16.22
C THR A 142 13.28 15.13 15.67
N THR A 143 14.53 15.58 15.68
CA THR A 143 15.70 14.72 15.51
C THR A 143 15.80 13.77 16.72
N ALA A 144 15.61 12.49 16.47
CA ALA A 144 16.02 11.40 17.35
C ALA A 144 16.68 10.28 16.53
#